data_4e07bf58eae166f4338f5c5f2c62ec13
#
_entry.id   4e07bf58eae166f4338f5c5f2c62ec13
#
_cell.length_a   1.000
_cell.length_b   1.000
_cell.length_c   1.000
_cell.angle_alpha   90.00
_cell.angle_beta   90.00
_cell.angle_gamma   90.00
#
_symmetry.space_group_name_H-M   'P 1'
#
loop_
_entity.id
_entity.type
_entity.pdbx_description
1 polymer ?
#
loop_
_entity_poly.entity_id
_entity_poly.type
_entity_poly.pdbx_seq_one_letter_code
_entity_poly.pdbx_strand_id
1 'polypeptide(L)'
;MKFSVYQGKINIIEPEGKVYDYENFIVTCNPDGTRSLRSVSRSPKKDLFRDVYQKETKDWRPIEAYGSLYYKNKFQGSVQRRVHDNKLHSWLWSNTGDCDYQVFDIPKNILPEICSCDDN
;
A
#
# COMPACT_ATOMS: atom_id res chain seq x y z
N MET A 1 14.65 -21.54 -5.36
CA MET A 1 13.42 -20.76 -5.39
C MET A 1 13.69 -19.41 -5.99
N LYS A 2 12.83 -18.99 -6.89
CA LYS A 2 13.05 -17.74 -7.59
C LYS A 2 12.30 -16.61 -6.90
N PHE A 3 12.90 -15.44 -6.90
CA PHE A 3 12.13 -14.25 -6.63
C PHE A 3 12.13 -13.38 -7.88
N SER A 4 11.12 -12.55 -8.02
CA SER A 4 10.98 -11.65 -9.17
C SER A 4 10.70 -10.26 -8.67
N VAL A 5 11.19 -9.30 -9.42
CA VAL A 5 10.93 -7.89 -9.11
C VAL A 5 10.33 -7.23 -10.35
N TYR A 6 9.22 -6.56 -10.15
CA TYR A 6 8.57 -5.78 -11.20
C TYR A 6 8.52 -4.33 -10.74
N GLN A 7 8.81 -3.41 -11.63
CA GLN A 7 8.72 -2.01 -11.29
C GLN A 7 8.08 -1.25 -12.43
N GLY A 8 7.43 -0.18 -12.11
CA GLY A 8 6.74 0.63 -13.08
C GLY A 8 6.42 2.02 -12.59
N LYS A 9 5.85 2.79 -13.48
CA LYS A 9 5.43 4.15 -13.22
C LYS A 9 4.03 4.34 -13.77
N ILE A 10 3.19 4.96 -12.96
CA ILE A 10 1.83 5.32 -13.37
C ILE A 10 1.75 6.83 -13.38
N ASN A 11 1.25 7.39 -14.47
CA ASN A 11 0.92 8.81 -14.54
C ASN A 11 -0.59 8.92 -14.67
N ILE A 12 -1.20 9.72 -13.81
CA ILE A 12 -2.61 10.08 -13.93
C ILE A 12 -2.66 11.38 -14.70
N ILE A 13 -3.34 11.36 -15.83
CA ILE A 13 -3.32 12.46 -16.80
C ILE A 13 -4.70 13.12 -16.82
N GLU A 14 -4.71 14.46 -16.75
CA GLU A 14 -5.92 15.25 -16.96
C GLU A 14 -6.35 15.21 -18.43
N PRO A 15 -7.62 15.49 -18.72
CA PRO A 15 -8.11 15.48 -20.13
C PRO A 15 -7.30 16.33 -21.08
N GLU A 16 -6.69 17.43 -20.60
CA GLU A 16 -5.88 18.29 -21.43
C GLU A 16 -4.43 17.80 -21.58
N GLY A 17 -4.10 16.65 -21.11
CA GLY A 17 -2.77 16.08 -21.28
C GLY A 17 -1.74 16.39 -20.18
N LYS A 18 -2.11 17.18 -19.18
CA LYS A 18 -1.22 17.44 -18.07
C LYS A 18 -1.16 16.27 -17.13
N VAL A 19 0.02 15.96 -16.64
CA VAL A 19 0.18 14.93 -15.62
C VAL A 19 -0.29 15.49 -14.27
N TYR A 20 -1.25 14.79 -13.68
CA TYR A 20 -1.86 15.19 -12.43
C TYR A 20 -1.17 14.56 -11.23
N ASP A 21 -0.93 13.27 -11.27
CA ASP A 21 -0.28 12.50 -10.22
C ASP A 21 0.76 11.59 -10.81
N TYR A 22 1.78 11.29 -10.01
CA TYR A 22 2.82 10.33 -10.34
C TYR A 22 2.83 9.23 -9.31
N GLU A 23 3.01 7.99 -9.74
CA GLU A 23 3.22 6.87 -8.84
C GLU A 23 4.33 5.99 -9.39
N ASN A 24 5.30 5.68 -8.57
CA ASN A 24 6.32 4.70 -8.87
C ASN A 24 6.10 3.51 -7.95
N PHE A 25 6.18 2.31 -8.49
CA PHE A 25 5.95 1.12 -7.69
C PHE A 25 6.96 0.02 -7.97
N ILE A 26 7.18 -0.81 -6.97
CA ILE A 26 8.01 -2.00 -7.06
C ILE A 26 7.20 -3.14 -6.43
N VAL A 27 7.04 -4.22 -7.18
CA VAL A 27 6.44 -5.45 -6.68
C VAL A 27 7.52 -6.51 -6.61
N THR A 28 7.66 -7.14 -5.47
CA THR A 28 8.62 -8.22 -5.28
C THR A 28 7.86 -9.50 -4.95
N CYS A 29 8.09 -10.54 -5.74
CA CYS A 29 7.61 -11.88 -5.43
C CYS A 29 8.72 -12.56 -4.65
N ASN A 30 8.49 -12.78 -3.37
CA ASN A 30 9.52 -13.25 -2.46
C ASN A 30 9.71 -14.77 -2.54
N PRO A 31 10.87 -15.30 -2.13
CA PRO A 31 11.13 -16.73 -2.18
C PRO A 31 10.16 -17.59 -1.38
N ASP A 32 9.57 -17.06 -0.33
CA ASP A 32 8.58 -17.77 0.49
C ASP A 32 7.16 -17.76 -0.10
N GLY A 33 7.00 -17.20 -1.29
CA GLY A 33 5.69 -17.05 -1.93
C GLY A 33 4.92 -15.79 -1.59
N THR A 34 5.37 -15.03 -0.60
CA THR A 34 4.72 -13.75 -0.29
C THR A 34 5.07 -12.70 -1.34
N ARG A 35 4.28 -11.65 -1.39
CA ARG A 35 4.49 -10.54 -2.33
C ARG A 35 4.53 -9.24 -1.57
N SER A 36 5.45 -8.38 -1.97
CA SER A 36 5.59 -7.05 -1.38
C SER A 36 5.40 -6.01 -2.46
N LEU A 37 4.67 -4.96 -2.13
CA LEU A 37 4.48 -3.81 -3.00
C LEU A 37 4.95 -2.57 -2.26
N ARG A 38 5.81 -1.81 -2.86
CA ARG A 38 6.13 -0.47 -2.39
C ARG A 38 5.71 0.53 -3.46
N SER A 39 5.00 1.56 -3.04
CA SER A 39 4.51 2.59 -3.92
C SER A 39 4.82 3.96 -3.33
N VAL A 40 5.35 4.83 -4.17
CA VAL A 40 5.60 6.22 -3.80
C VAL A 40 4.80 7.04 -4.79
N SER A 41 3.87 7.84 -4.29
CA SER A 41 3.03 8.67 -5.13
C SER A 41 3.14 10.15 -4.77
N ARG A 42 3.02 10.98 -5.78
CA ARG A 42 3.12 12.41 -5.63
C ARG A 42 2.01 13.08 -6.41
N SER A 43 1.32 13.99 -5.76
CA SER A 43 0.30 14.84 -6.37
C SER A 43 0.77 16.30 -6.29
N PRO A 44 1.47 16.82 -7.32
CA PRO A 44 2.02 18.18 -7.25
C PRO A 44 0.95 19.25 -7.05
N LYS A 45 -0.20 19.06 -7.67
CA LYS A 45 -1.29 20.04 -7.58
C LYS A 45 -1.84 20.15 -6.16
N LYS A 46 -1.81 19.06 -5.39
CA LYS A 46 -2.31 19.06 -4.02
C LYS A 46 -1.19 19.15 -2.99
N ASP A 47 0.07 19.19 -3.42
CA ASP A 47 1.24 19.14 -2.55
C ASP A 47 1.23 17.92 -1.63
N LEU A 48 0.73 16.79 -2.12
CA LEU A 48 0.67 15.54 -1.38
C LEU A 48 1.75 14.57 -1.85
N PHE A 49 2.31 13.86 -0.88
CA PHE A 49 3.26 12.78 -1.11
C PHE A 49 2.87 11.61 -0.22
N ARG A 50 2.87 10.39 -0.78
CA ARG A 50 2.56 9.18 -0.03
C ARG A 50 3.64 8.15 -0.26
N ASP A 51 4.03 7.47 0.79
CA ASP A 51 4.93 6.33 0.76
C ASP A 51 4.19 5.16 1.38
N VAL A 52 3.95 4.11 0.61
CA VAL A 52 3.13 2.97 1.02
C VAL A 52 3.88 1.68 0.79
N TYR A 53 3.78 0.77 1.75
CA TYR A 53 4.29 -0.58 1.65
C TYR A 53 3.18 -1.54 2.02
N GLN A 54 3.06 -2.63 1.25
CA GLN A 54 2.10 -3.68 1.53
C GLN A 54 2.77 -5.03 1.36
N LYS A 55 2.39 -5.99 2.18
CA LYS A 55 2.82 -7.37 2.04
C LYS A 55 1.60 -8.27 2.01
N GLU A 56 1.62 -9.26 1.11
CA GLU A 56 0.48 -10.11 0.84
C GLU A 56 0.93 -11.55 0.67
N THR A 57 0.02 -12.49 0.91
CA THR A 57 0.27 -13.89 0.61
C THR A 57 0.29 -14.09 -0.90
N LYS A 58 0.67 -15.29 -1.34
CA LYS A 58 0.62 -15.66 -2.75
C LYS A 58 -0.80 -15.50 -3.33
N ASP A 59 -1.82 -15.67 -2.51
CA ASP A 59 -3.21 -15.56 -2.94
C ASP A 59 -3.75 -14.12 -2.77
N TRP A 60 -2.86 -13.16 -2.62
CA TRP A 60 -3.21 -11.74 -2.48
C TRP A 60 -4.01 -11.40 -1.21
N ARG A 61 -3.84 -12.19 -0.17
CA ARG A 61 -4.43 -11.84 1.13
C ARG A 61 -3.48 -10.90 1.86
N PRO A 62 -3.97 -9.80 2.42
CA PRO A 62 -3.10 -8.86 3.10
C PRO A 62 -2.50 -9.47 4.36
N ILE A 63 -1.23 -9.19 4.59
CA ILE A 63 -0.50 -9.55 5.80
C ILE A 63 -0.25 -8.30 6.61
N GLU A 64 0.33 -7.29 5.99
CA GLU A 64 0.63 -6.03 6.65
C GLU A 64 0.72 -4.89 5.64
N ALA A 65 0.54 -3.68 6.12
CA ALA A 65 0.68 -2.48 5.32
C ALA A 65 1.18 -1.33 6.19
N TYR A 66 1.98 -0.45 5.57
CA TYR A 66 2.45 0.76 6.20
C TYR A 66 2.24 1.90 5.22
N GLY A 67 1.88 3.06 5.70
CA GLY A 67 1.75 4.23 4.84
C GLY A 67 2.10 5.50 5.58
N SER A 68 2.72 6.43 4.88
CA SER A 68 3.02 7.76 5.42
C SER A 68 2.52 8.81 4.45
N LEU A 69 1.99 9.89 5.00
CA LEU A 69 1.45 10.99 4.23
C LEU A 69 2.18 12.28 4.58
N TYR A 70 2.57 13.01 3.55
CA TYR A 70 3.20 14.32 3.67
C TYR A 70 2.37 15.34 2.90
N TYR A 71 2.20 16.50 3.48
CA TYR A 71 1.51 17.63 2.86
C TYR A 71 2.41 18.85 2.94
N LYS A 72 2.67 19.47 1.80
CA LYS A 72 3.61 20.60 1.69
C LYS A 72 4.95 20.29 2.35
N ASN A 73 5.45 19.07 2.07
CA ASN A 73 6.71 18.55 2.60
C ASN A 73 6.75 18.35 4.11
N LYS A 74 5.60 18.36 4.77
CA LYS A 74 5.53 18.10 6.20
C LYS A 74 4.84 16.79 6.48
N PHE A 75 5.41 15.99 7.37
CA PHE A 75 4.82 14.73 7.78
C PHE A 75 3.47 14.96 8.45
N GLN A 76 2.44 14.30 7.98
CA GLN A 76 1.09 14.43 8.51
C GLN A 76 0.69 13.26 9.39
N GLY A 77 1.23 12.12 9.16
CA GLY A 77 0.89 10.93 9.91
C GLY A 77 1.24 9.67 9.16
N SER A 78 1.13 8.55 9.85
CA SER A 78 1.36 7.24 9.26
C SER A 78 0.33 6.26 9.75
N VAL A 79 0.10 5.22 8.96
CA VAL A 79 -0.77 4.11 9.33
C VAL A 79 0.02 2.83 9.24
N GLN A 80 -0.20 1.95 10.21
CA GLN A 80 0.34 0.61 10.18
C GLN A 80 -0.84 -0.34 10.35
N ARG A 81 -0.93 -1.36 9.51
CA ARG A 81 -1.97 -2.36 9.59
C ARG A 81 -1.36 -3.74 9.54
N ARG A 82 -1.94 -4.65 10.30
CA ARG A 82 -1.49 -6.04 10.32
C ARG A 82 -2.69 -6.95 10.51
N VAL A 83 -2.70 -8.05 9.76
CA VAL A 83 -3.70 -9.09 9.93
C VAL A 83 -3.13 -10.12 10.90
N HIS A 84 -3.84 -10.38 11.97
CA HIS A 84 -3.46 -11.37 12.98
C HIS A 84 -4.73 -11.95 13.61
N ASP A 85 -4.79 -13.26 13.76
CA ASP A 85 -5.95 -13.97 14.32
C ASP A 85 -7.27 -13.62 13.64
N ASN A 86 -7.23 -13.53 12.31
CA ASN A 86 -8.39 -13.18 11.48
C ASN A 86 -8.98 -11.82 11.79
N LYS A 87 -8.17 -10.93 12.33
CA LYS A 87 -8.54 -9.54 12.59
C LYS A 87 -7.56 -8.60 11.95
N LEU A 88 -8.05 -7.44 11.58
CA LEU A 88 -7.21 -6.36 11.08
C LEU A 88 -6.93 -5.40 12.24
N HIS A 89 -5.67 -5.31 12.59
CA HIS A 89 -5.19 -4.34 13.58
C HIS A 89 -4.70 -3.09 12.86
N SER A 90 -5.11 -1.94 13.31
CA SER A 90 -4.74 -0.66 12.69
C SER A 90 -4.22 0.31 13.74
N TRP A 91 -3.04 0.86 13.48
CA TRP A 91 -2.45 1.92 14.30
C TRP A 91 -2.33 3.16 13.41
N LEU A 92 -2.97 4.24 13.80
CA LEU A 92 -2.89 5.49 13.10
C LEU A 92 -2.12 6.48 13.98
N TRP A 93 -0.97 6.93 13.49
CA TRP A 93 -0.11 7.85 14.19
C TRP A 93 -0.25 9.24 13.59
N SER A 94 -0.55 10.22 14.42
CA SER A 94 -0.57 11.62 13.97
C SER A 94 0.84 12.20 13.98
N ASN A 95 0.99 13.38 13.38
CA ASN A 95 2.26 14.10 13.40
C ASN A 95 2.64 14.63 14.79
N THR A 96 1.72 14.59 15.75
CA THR A 96 1.99 14.98 17.13
C THR A 96 2.37 13.80 18.01
N GLY A 97 2.40 12.59 17.45
CA GLY A 97 2.79 11.39 18.20
C GLY A 97 1.64 10.64 18.83
N ASP A 98 0.40 11.11 18.65
CA ASP A 98 -0.76 10.39 19.16
C ASP A 98 -1.03 9.17 18.29
N CYS A 99 -1.43 8.08 18.92
CA CYS A 99 -1.75 6.85 18.22
C CYS A 99 -3.18 6.42 18.51
N ASP A 100 -3.92 6.15 17.45
CA ASP A 100 -5.25 5.58 17.55
C ASP A 100 -5.17 4.13 17.09
N TYR A 101 -5.50 3.20 17.98
CA TYR A 101 -5.45 1.78 17.70
C TYR A 101 -6.88 1.23 17.62
N GLN A 102 -7.17 0.55 16.52
CA GLN A 102 -8.48 -0.07 16.29
C GLN A 102 -8.30 -1.49 15.78
N VAL A 103 -9.27 -2.35 16.06
CA VAL A 103 -9.31 -3.73 15.59
C VAL A 103 -10.62 -3.95 14.87
N PHE A 104 -10.54 -4.54 13.68
CA PHE A 104 -11.70 -4.83 12.86
C PHE A 104 -11.77 -6.32 12.59
N ASP A 105 -12.98 -6.88 12.59
CA ASP A 105 -13.16 -8.27 12.17
C ASP A 105 -13.05 -8.33 10.64
N ILE A 106 -12.38 -9.37 10.16
CA ILE A 106 -12.27 -9.58 8.72
C ILE A 106 -13.37 -10.57 8.34
N PRO A 107 -14.27 -10.18 7.44
CA PRO A 107 -15.29 -11.11 6.95
C PRO A 107 -14.64 -12.32 6.26
N LYS A 108 -15.13 -13.49 6.56
CA LYS A 108 -14.54 -14.74 6.08
C LYS A 108 -14.56 -14.92 4.56
N ASN A 109 -15.42 -14.19 3.90
CA ASN A 109 -15.60 -14.30 2.46
C ASN A 109 -14.98 -13.16 1.65
N ILE A 110 -14.20 -12.30 2.26
CA ILE A 110 -13.45 -11.33 1.50
C ILE A 110 -12.23 -12.03 0.98
N LEU A 111 -12.35 -12.55 -0.21
CA LEU A 111 -11.21 -12.90 -1.00
C LEU A 111 -11.01 -11.77 -2.00
N PRO A 112 -9.79 -11.34 -2.22
CA PRO A 112 -9.55 -10.39 -3.26
C PRO A 112 -9.86 -11.05 -4.60
N GLU A 113 -10.93 -10.62 -5.18
CA GLU A 113 -11.27 -11.06 -6.49
C GLU A 113 -10.42 -10.45 -7.55
N ILE A 114 -9.47 -9.69 -7.14
CA ILE A 114 -8.84 -8.80 -8.01
C ILE A 114 -7.95 -9.42 -8.96
N CYS A 115 -7.43 -10.48 -8.75
CA CYS A 115 -6.44 -10.91 -9.63
C CYS A 115 -6.45 -12.33 -9.78
N SER A 116 -6.86 -12.70 -10.88
CA SER A 116 -6.69 -14.04 -11.21
C SER A 116 -5.42 -14.32 -11.94
N CYS A 117 -4.57 -13.39 -11.94
CA CYS A 117 -3.35 -13.59 -12.63
C CYS A 117 -2.34 -14.35 -11.86
N ASP A 118 -2.81 -14.98 -11.05
CA ASP A 118 -2.06 -15.66 -10.20
C ASP A 118 -1.32 -16.75 -10.65
N ASP A 119 -1.49 -17.22 -11.54
CA ASP A 119 -1.06 -18.40 -11.65
C ASP A 119 0.02 -18.79 -12.22
N ASN A 120 0.65 -18.07 -12.39
CA ASN A 120 1.69 -18.54 -13.11
C ASN A 120 3.00 -18.13 -12.67
#